data_5f44a2399201c69bf8cbe221892987a3
#
_entry.id   5f44a2399201c69bf8cbe221892987a3
#
_cell.length_a   1.000
_cell.length_b   1.000
_cell.length_c   1.000
_cell.angle_alpha   90.00
_cell.angle_beta   90.00
_cell.angle_gamma   90.00
#
_symmetry.space_group_name_H-M   'P 1'
#
loop_
_entity.id
_entity.type
_entity.pdbx_description
1 polymer ?
#
loop_
_entity_poly.entity_id
_entity_poly.type
_entity_poly.pdbx_seq_one_letter_code
_entity_poly.pdbx_strand_id
1 'polypeptide(L)'
;MRSIPAEADTDPDHSSRRLGRNVYALAAVSFFTDVSSEMIYPLLPFFLTTVLGANPGFIGVIEGAAESTAALLKLVSGWWSDRIQRRKPLIVAGYTLASAMRPLVAIAQTATQVLVIRVSDRVGKGIRNSPRDALVADSVHPSVRGRAFGFRSAADNAGALLGPLIAFGLIATRHMSLRSVFWLAAIPGALAVLTAIFGVREVAKHSAMQKTQPTLHGAKRMGATFWTFLVIVFVFTLGNSTDAFLLLRARQLGVSVALAPILWALLNGVKSISNIPGGALSDRIGRRPTLIAGWLVYAVVYFLFSRATAAWHAWALFAAYGIFFGLTEGAELALIADVVPKERRGIAYGWYYLAIGIGALPASLLFGLIWKRFDAETAFLSSAAVSILSALLLLNLKIKK
;
A
#
# COMPACT_ATOMS: atom_id res chain seq x y z
N MET A 1 69.00 7.86 6.07
CA MET A 1 67.66 8.39 5.80
C MET A 1 66.94 7.36 4.91
N ARG A 2 66.11 6.50 5.53
CA ARG A 2 65.25 5.57 4.79
C ARG A 2 63.87 6.22 4.67
N SER A 3 63.40 6.48 3.48
CA SER A 3 62.07 6.97 3.16
C SER A 3 61.05 5.88 3.46
N ILE A 4 60.14 6.18 4.35
CA ILE A 4 58.91 5.37 4.63
C ILE A 4 57.98 5.55 3.42
N PRO A 5 57.49 4.51 2.78
CA PRO A 5 56.46 4.64 1.74
C PRO A 5 55.18 5.10 2.43
N ALA A 6 54.54 6.12 1.86
CA ALA A 6 53.18 6.53 2.27
C ALA A 6 52.20 5.35 2.04
N GLU A 7 51.69 4.80 3.12
CA GLU A 7 50.53 3.91 3.04
C GLU A 7 49.38 4.68 2.38
N ALA A 8 48.98 4.22 1.21
CA ALA A 8 47.76 4.67 0.57
C ALA A 8 46.59 4.30 1.49
N ASP A 9 46.00 5.32 2.11
CA ASP A 9 44.78 5.27 2.90
C ASP A 9 43.62 4.80 2.00
N THR A 10 43.54 3.52 1.78
CA THR A 10 42.36 2.90 1.13
C THR A 10 41.27 2.82 2.17
N ASP A 11 40.51 3.92 2.30
CA ASP A 11 39.30 4.00 3.13
C ASP A 11 38.35 2.85 2.75
N PRO A 12 38.19 1.83 3.64
CA PRO A 12 37.33 0.67 3.33
C PRO A 12 35.83 1.05 3.29
N ASP A 13 35.49 2.30 3.59
CA ASP A 13 34.12 2.76 3.82
C ASP A 13 33.37 3.15 2.54
N HIS A 14 34.07 3.44 1.43
CA HIS A 14 33.41 3.81 0.17
C HIS A 14 32.71 2.64 -0.56
N SER A 15 33.17 1.41 -0.41
CA SER A 15 32.52 0.23 -1.01
C SER A 15 31.27 -0.22 -0.24
N SER A 16 31.19 0.06 1.07
CA SER A 16 30.08 -0.31 1.96
C SER A 16 28.85 0.57 1.78
N ARG A 17 28.97 1.74 1.13
CA ARG A 17 27.88 2.72 0.92
C ARG A 17 27.10 2.52 -0.39
N ARG A 18 27.42 1.50 -1.20
CA ARG A 18 26.71 1.21 -2.45
C ARG A 18 25.47 0.36 -2.18
N LEU A 19 24.38 0.67 -2.89
CA LEU A 19 23.18 -0.20 -2.91
C LEU A 19 23.57 -1.51 -3.61
N GLY A 20 23.37 -2.62 -2.92
CA GLY A 20 23.70 -3.96 -3.44
C GLY A 20 22.78 -4.39 -4.58
N ARG A 21 23.24 -5.37 -5.38
CA ARG A 21 22.49 -5.95 -6.52
C ARG A 21 21.04 -6.32 -6.14
N ASN A 22 20.82 -6.88 -4.96
CA ASN A 22 19.48 -7.27 -4.51
C ASN A 22 18.52 -6.10 -4.41
N VAL A 23 19.01 -4.90 -4.01
CA VAL A 23 18.17 -3.70 -3.92
C VAL A 23 17.66 -3.30 -5.30
N TYR A 24 18.54 -3.26 -6.30
CA TYR A 24 18.17 -2.94 -7.69
C TYR A 24 17.24 -4.01 -8.28
N ALA A 25 17.54 -5.30 -8.04
CA ALA A 25 16.70 -6.39 -8.51
C ALA A 25 15.30 -6.33 -7.87
N LEU A 26 15.21 -6.14 -6.56
CA LEU A 26 13.92 -6.04 -5.86
C LEU A 26 13.16 -4.77 -6.21
N ALA A 27 13.83 -3.65 -6.46
CA ALA A 27 13.21 -2.44 -6.98
C ALA A 27 12.63 -2.65 -8.38
N ALA A 28 13.35 -3.32 -9.28
CA ALA A 28 12.83 -3.66 -10.62
C ALA A 28 11.67 -4.65 -10.56
N VAL A 29 11.73 -5.66 -9.68
CA VAL A 29 10.61 -6.58 -9.43
C VAL A 29 9.37 -5.82 -8.94
N SER A 30 9.53 -4.92 -7.99
CA SER A 30 8.45 -4.08 -7.49
C SER A 30 7.87 -3.19 -8.59
N PHE A 31 8.71 -2.48 -9.33
CA PHE A 31 8.32 -1.65 -10.46
C PHE A 31 7.44 -2.40 -11.48
N PHE A 32 7.93 -3.52 -12.01
CA PHE A 32 7.16 -4.31 -12.99
C PHE A 32 5.87 -4.89 -12.40
N THR A 33 5.91 -5.29 -11.13
CA THR A 33 4.73 -5.77 -10.42
C THR A 33 3.66 -4.70 -10.33
N ASP A 34 4.06 -3.46 -9.98
CA ASP A 34 3.13 -2.37 -9.81
C ASP A 34 2.62 -1.84 -11.17
N VAL A 35 3.46 -1.81 -12.21
CA VAL A 35 2.95 -1.60 -13.58
C VAL A 35 1.86 -2.62 -13.91
N SER A 36 2.09 -3.92 -13.66
CA SER A 36 1.11 -4.98 -13.93
C SER A 36 -0.19 -4.80 -13.13
N SER A 37 -0.10 -4.54 -11.84
CA SER A 37 -1.29 -4.41 -10.98
C SER A 37 -2.07 -3.14 -11.28
N GLU A 38 -1.38 -2.04 -11.51
CA GLU A 38 -1.99 -0.73 -11.69
C GLU A 38 -2.53 -0.49 -13.12
N MET A 39 -2.17 -1.33 -14.09
CA MET A 39 -2.91 -1.43 -15.37
C MET A 39 -4.33 -1.97 -15.17
N ILE A 40 -4.58 -2.77 -14.11
CA ILE A 40 -5.87 -3.44 -13.86
C ILE A 40 -6.67 -2.68 -12.80
N TYR A 41 -6.04 -2.27 -11.71
CA TYR A 41 -6.71 -1.78 -10.51
C TYR A 41 -7.71 -0.64 -10.78
N PRO A 42 -7.36 0.45 -11.47
CA PRO A 42 -8.29 1.56 -11.70
C PRO A 42 -9.44 1.21 -12.65
N LEU A 43 -9.32 0.14 -13.44
CA LEU A 43 -10.34 -0.33 -14.38
C LEU A 43 -11.24 -1.42 -13.78
N LEU A 44 -10.80 -2.08 -12.70
CA LEU A 44 -11.48 -3.22 -12.11
C LEU A 44 -12.90 -2.90 -11.61
N PRO A 45 -13.17 -1.78 -10.91
CA PRO A 45 -14.52 -1.44 -10.48
C PRO A 45 -15.49 -1.28 -11.66
N PHE A 46 -15.00 -0.72 -12.77
CA PHE A 46 -15.81 -0.56 -13.99
C PHE A 46 -16.08 -1.92 -14.65
N PHE A 47 -15.07 -2.77 -14.76
CA PHE A 47 -15.23 -4.12 -15.26
C PHE A 47 -16.28 -4.91 -14.44
N LEU A 48 -16.21 -4.84 -13.12
CA LEU A 48 -17.16 -5.48 -12.21
C LEU A 48 -18.59 -4.97 -12.43
N THR A 49 -18.78 -3.66 -12.53
CA THR A 49 -20.12 -3.06 -12.64
C THR A 49 -20.69 -3.12 -14.07
N THR A 50 -19.88 -2.82 -15.10
CA THR A 50 -20.39 -2.67 -16.47
C THR A 50 -20.35 -3.94 -17.29
N VAL A 51 -19.39 -4.83 -17.02
CA VAL A 51 -19.22 -6.08 -17.77
C VAL A 51 -19.82 -7.26 -17.05
N LEU A 52 -19.65 -7.32 -15.70
CA LEU A 52 -20.11 -8.46 -14.89
C LEU A 52 -21.40 -8.16 -14.10
N GLY A 53 -21.92 -6.93 -14.14
CA GLY A 53 -23.16 -6.57 -13.45
C GLY A 53 -23.10 -6.60 -11.93
N ALA A 54 -21.91 -6.54 -11.34
CA ALA A 54 -21.73 -6.58 -9.89
C ALA A 54 -22.27 -5.32 -9.21
N ASN A 55 -22.88 -5.48 -8.06
CA ASN A 55 -23.33 -4.36 -7.24
C ASN A 55 -22.20 -3.80 -6.37
N PRO A 56 -22.28 -2.55 -5.90
CA PRO A 56 -21.23 -1.92 -5.05
C PRO A 56 -20.93 -2.70 -3.78
N GLY A 57 -21.91 -3.33 -3.15
CA GLY A 57 -21.69 -4.16 -1.95
C GLY A 57 -20.73 -5.31 -2.23
N PHE A 58 -20.84 -5.97 -3.38
CA PHE A 58 -19.95 -7.07 -3.75
C PHE A 58 -18.53 -6.59 -4.09
N ILE A 59 -18.36 -5.36 -4.62
CA ILE A 59 -17.04 -4.74 -4.78
C ILE A 59 -16.38 -4.54 -3.42
N GLY A 60 -17.14 -4.09 -2.42
CA GLY A 60 -16.65 -3.99 -1.04
C GLY A 60 -16.17 -5.34 -0.48
N VAL A 61 -16.90 -6.43 -0.77
CA VAL A 61 -16.47 -7.80 -0.40
C VAL A 61 -15.15 -8.16 -1.07
N ILE A 62 -15.01 -7.92 -2.38
CA ILE A 62 -13.80 -8.26 -3.15
C ILE A 62 -12.58 -7.52 -2.58
N GLU A 63 -12.64 -6.20 -2.46
CA GLU A 63 -11.48 -5.42 -2.04
C GLU A 63 -11.18 -5.58 -0.54
N GLY A 64 -12.21 -5.61 0.30
CA GLY A 64 -12.03 -5.83 1.73
C GLY A 64 -11.45 -7.20 2.06
N ALA A 65 -11.96 -8.28 1.43
CA ALA A 65 -11.41 -9.63 1.59
C ALA A 65 -9.95 -9.70 1.10
N ALA A 66 -9.67 -9.06 -0.04
CA ALA A 66 -8.34 -9.02 -0.61
C ALA A 66 -7.32 -8.35 0.33
N GLU A 67 -7.62 -7.15 0.84
CA GLU A 67 -6.69 -6.42 1.73
C GLU A 67 -6.54 -7.10 3.10
N SER A 68 -7.63 -7.61 3.69
CA SER A 68 -7.56 -8.37 4.94
C SER A 68 -6.70 -9.63 4.78
N THR A 69 -6.83 -10.36 3.68
CA THR A 69 -6.00 -11.53 3.37
C THR A 69 -4.52 -11.15 3.29
N ALA A 70 -4.18 -10.08 2.57
CA ALA A 70 -2.80 -9.62 2.47
C ALA A 70 -2.22 -9.23 3.83
N ALA A 71 -2.99 -8.54 4.67
CA ALA A 71 -2.54 -8.10 5.99
C ALA A 71 -2.27 -9.28 6.94
N LEU A 72 -3.17 -10.26 6.99
CA LEU A 72 -3.00 -11.47 7.80
C LEU A 72 -1.77 -12.27 7.35
N LEU A 73 -1.60 -12.46 6.05
CA LEU A 73 -0.50 -13.24 5.51
C LEU A 73 0.87 -12.55 5.63
N LYS A 74 0.93 -11.22 5.71
CA LYS A 74 2.18 -10.50 6.03
C LYS A 74 2.76 -10.91 7.39
N LEU A 75 1.91 -11.13 8.39
CA LEU A 75 2.35 -11.60 9.73
C LEU A 75 2.87 -13.04 9.64
N VAL A 76 2.10 -13.92 9.01
CA VAL A 76 2.44 -15.34 8.89
C VAL A 76 3.73 -15.52 8.08
N SER A 77 3.85 -14.84 6.94
CA SER A 77 5.01 -14.95 6.05
C SER A 77 6.28 -14.39 6.69
N GLY A 78 6.18 -13.32 7.48
CA GLY A 78 7.30 -12.77 8.26
C GLY A 78 7.85 -13.79 9.23
N TRP A 79 6.98 -14.37 10.06
CA TRP A 79 7.35 -15.44 11.00
C TRP A 79 7.94 -16.66 10.29
N TRP A 80 7.32 -17.10 9.19
CA TRP A 80 7.79 -18.26 8.43
C TRP A 80 9.14 -18.03 7.77
N SER A 81 9.34 -16.87 7.17
CA SER A 81 10.60 -16.45 6.55
C SER A 81 11.77 -16.42 7.55
N ASP A 82 11.50 -15.96 8.78
CA ASP A 82 12.53 -15.95 9.83
C ASP A 82 12.88 -17.36 10.32
N ARG A 83 11.92 -18.29 10.26
CA ARG A 83 12.13 -19.70 10.67
C ARG A 83 12.87 -20.52 9.63
N ILE A 84 12.52 -20.38 8.33
CA ILE A 84 13.13 -21.15 7.24
C ILE A 84 14.53 -20.62 6.87
N GLN A 85 14.84 -19.37 7.20
CA GLN A 85 16.08 -18.66 6.86
C GLN A 85 16.36 -18.56 5.34
N ARG A 86 15.36 -18.85 4.51
CA ARG A 86 15.40 -18.75 3.05
C ARG A 86 14.28 -17.80 2.60
N ARG A 87 14.65 -16.66 2.03
CA ARG A 87 13.70 -15.60 1.66
C ARG A 87 13.35 -15.61 0.17
N LYS A 88 14.32 -15.89 -0.68
CA LYS A 88 14.13 -15.91 -2.14
C LYS A 88 13.00 -16.84 -2.59
N PRO A 89 12.84 -18.09 -2.12
CA PRO A 89 11.73 -18.95 -2.54
C PRO A 89 10.35 -18.35 -2.25
N LEU A 90 10.16 -17.74 -1.06
CA LEU A 90 8.90 -17.10 -0.69
C LEU A 90 8.62 -15.85 -1.55
N ILE A 91 9.67 -15.07 -1.85
CA ILE A 91 9.59 -13.92 -2.74
C ILE A 91 9.15 -14.36 -4.14
N VAL A 92 9.85 -15.33 -4.73
CA VAL A 92 9.54 -15.85 -6.08
C VAL A 92 8.15 -16.44 -6.12
N ALA A 93 7.77 -17.32 -5.17
CA ALA A 93 6.45 -17.92 -5.12
C ALA A 93 5.33 -16.87 -5.01
N GLY A 94 5.51 -15.86 -4.16
CA GLY A 94 4.52 -14.79 -3.99
C GLY A 94 4.36 -13.91 -5.24
N TYR A 95 5.46 -13.56 -5.93
CA TYR A 95 5.39 -12.82 -7.19
C TYR A 95 4.80 -13.67 -8.32
N THR A 96 5.17 -14.95 -8.41
CA THR A 96 4.62 -15.87 -9.42
C THR A 96 3.12 -16.04 -9.25
N LEU A 97 2.64 -16.29 -8.02
CA LEU A 97 1.22 -16.44 -7.75
C LEU A 97 0.45 -15.16 -8.13
N ALA A 98 0.90 -13.99 -7.67
CA ALA A 98 0.24 -12.73 -7.97
C ALA A 98 0.23 -12.42 -9.47
N SER A 99 1.36 -12.61 -10.17
CA SER A 99 1.46 -12.33 -11.61
C SER A 99 0.66 -13.32 -12.46
N ALA A 100 0.51 -14.58 -12.02
CA ALA A 100 -0.34 -15.55 -12.70
C ALA A 100 -1.83 -15.27 -12.53
N MET A 101 -2.25 -14.79 -11.34
CA MET A 101 -3.66 -14.53 -11.08
C MET A 101 -4.20 -13.29 -11.81
N ARG A 102 -3.41 -12.23 -11.97
CA ARG A 102 -3.86 -10.96 -12.55
C ARG A 102 -4.47 -11.08 -13.95
N PRO A 103 -3.83 -11.69 -14.95
CA PRO A 103 -4.41 -11.80 -16.28
C PRO A 103 -5.68 -12.65 -16.31
N LEU A 104 -5.91 -13.54 -15.33
CA LEU A 104 -7.13 -14.34 -15.25
C LEU A 104 -8.39 -13.49 -15.05
N VAL A 105 -8.27 -12.25 -14.58
CA VAL A 105 -9.40 -11.31 -14.53
C VAL A 105 -9.99 -11.09 -15.92
N ALA A 106 -9.17 -11.16 -16.99
CA ALA A 106 -9.62 -10.99 -18.37
C ALA A 106 -10.63 -12.05 -18.82
N ILE A 107 -10.54 -13.28 -18.29
CA ILE A 107 -11.44 -14.39 -18.66
C ILE A 107 -12.59 -14.58 -17.66
N ALA A 108 -12.62 -13.82 -16.56
CA ALA A 108 -13.68 -13.91 -15.58
C ALA A 108 -15.04 -13.57 -16.18
N GLN A 109 -16.04 -14.39 -15.88
CA GLN A 109 -17.42 -14.23 -16.34
C GLN A 109 -18.35 -13.85 -15.19
N THR A 110 -17.91 -13.99 -13.95
CA THR A 110 -18.69 -13.65 -12.75
C THR A 110 -17.85 -12.85 -11.75
N ALA A 111 -18.50 -12.02 -10.96
CA ALA A 111 -17.83 -11.25 -9.90
C ALA A 111 -17.21 -12.18 -8.83
N THR A 112 -17.78 -13.37 -8.59
CA THR A 112 -17.21 -14.38 -7.67
C THR A 112 -15.88 -14.92 -8.18
N GLN A 113 -15.73 -15.13 -9.48
CA GLN A 113 -14.42 -15.50 -10.07
C GLN A 113 -13.39 -14.41 -9.83
N VAL A 114 -13.77 -13.14 -10.00
CA VAL A 114 -12.90 -12.00 -9.71
C VAL A 114 -12.53 -11.96 -8.22
N LEU A 115 -13.45 -12.24 -7.31
CA LEU A 115 -13.17 -12.36 -5.86
C LEU A 115 -12.07 -13.38 -5.60
N VAL A 116 -12.20 -14.60 -6.14
CA VAL A 116 -11.21 -15.67 -5.96
C VAL A 116 -9.85 -15.26 -6.53
N ILE A 117 -9.82 -14.67 -7.73
CA ILE A 117 -8.60 -14.20 -8.38
C ILE A 117 -7.92 -13.10 -7.54
N ARG A 118 -8.69 -12.12 -7.06
CA ARG A 118 -8.17 -11.01 -6.25
C ARG A 118 -7.62 -11.47 -4.90
N VAL A 119 -8.35 -12.34 -4.21
CA VAL A 119 -7.86 -12.93 -2.95
C VAL A 119 -6.58 -13.73 -3.19
N SER A 120 -6.51 -14.53 -4.27
CA SER A 120 -5.30 -15.28 -4.63
C SER A 120 -4.11 -14.37 -4.98
N ASP A 121 -4.32 -13.26 -5.71
CA ASP A 121 -3.29 -12.24 -5.92
C ASP A 121 -2.77 -11.67 -4.60
N ARG A 122 -3.67 -11.38 -3.66
CA ARG A 122 -3.34 -10.84 -2.33
C ARG A 122 -2.66 -11.85 -1.41
N VAL A 123 -2.95 -13.15 -1.56
CA VAL A 123 -2.16 -14.22 -0.94
C VAL A 123 -0.70 -14.12 -1.42
N GLY A 124 -0.48 -13.99 -2.72
CA GLY A 124 0.87 -13.77 -3.29
C GLY A 124 1.55 -12.52 -2.71
N LYS A 125 0.83 -11.40 -2.59
CA LYS A 125 1.32 -10.16 -1.97
C LYS A 125 1.69 -10.37 -0.49
N GLY A 126 0.85 -11.05 0.27
CA GLY A 126 1.09 -11.33 1.68
C GLY A 126 2.31 -12.22 1.91
N ILE A 127 2.48 -13.26 1.09
CA ILE A 127 3.62 -14.19 1.19
C ILE A 127 4.95 -13.49 0.92
N ARG A 128 5.02 -12.58 -0.06
CA ARG A 128 6.30 -11.98 -0.52
C ARG A 128 6.75 -10.76 0.26
N ASN A 129 5.84 -9.92 0.79
CA ASN A 129 6.18 -8.58 1.27
C ASN A 129 7.16 -8.60 2.46
N SER A 130 6.86 -9.34 3.52
CA SER A 130 7.74 -9.40 4.69
C SER A 130 9.11 -10.04 4.37
N PRO A 131 9.21 -11.18 3.64
CA PRO A 131 10.49 -11.72 3.20
C PRO A 131 11.29 -10.77 2.31
N ARG A 132 10.62 -10.04 1.40
CA ARG A 132 11.23 -9.06 0.52
C ARG A 132 11.87 -7.92 1.31
N ASP A 133 11.11 -7.31 2.22
CA ASP A 133 11.58 -6.17 2.99
C ASP A 133 12.74 -6.58 3.93
N ALA A 134 12.65 -7.78 4.49
CA ALA A 134 13.75 -8.36 5.25
C ALA A 134 15.00 -8.62 4.38
N LEU A 135 14.84 -9.11 3.13
CA LEU A 135 15.96 -9.31 2.22
C LEU A 135 16.61 -7.98 1.81
N VAL A 136 15.85 -6.92 1.57
CA VAL A 136 16.39 -5.56 1.35
C VAL A 136 17.25 -5.13 2.52
N ALA A 137 16.73 -5.26 3.76
CA ALA A 137 17.44 -4.87 4.97
C ALA A 137 18.75 -5.66 5.19
N ASP A 138 18.75 -6.97 4.84
CA ASP A 138 19.92 -7.83 4.99
C ASP A 138 20.94 -7.68 3.84
N SER A 139 20.54 -7.05 2.71
CA SER A 139 21.39 -6.88 1.53
C SER A 139 22.25 -5.62 1.57
N VAL A 140 22.09 -4.77 2.59
CA VAL A 140 22.78 -3.48 2.70
C VAL A 140 23.28 -3.20 4.11
N HIS A 141 24.32 -2.39 4.21
CA HIS A 141 24.81 -1.92 5.50
C HIS A 141 23.72 -1.08 6.22
N PRO A 142 23.62 -1.14 7.57
CA PRO A 142 22.63 -0.41 8.34
C PRO A 142 22.53 1.08 8.03
N SER A 143 23.67 1.75 7.75
CA SER A 143 23.74 3.19 7.44
C SER A 143 23.05 3.60 6.13
N VAL A 144 22.76 2.67 5.21
CA VAL A 144 22.13 2.94 3.91
C VAL A 144 20.79 2.24 3.73
N ARG A 145 20.23 1.64 4.79
CA ARG A 145 18.91 0.97 4.75
C ARG A 145 17.78 1.91 4.33
N GLY A 146 17.75 3.12 4.89
CA GLY A 146 16.76 4.13 4.52
C GLY A 146 16.81 4.45 3.03
N ARG A 147 18.01 4.63 2.48
CA ARG A 147 18.22 4.86 1.05
C ARG A 147 17.79 3.65 0.20
N ALA A 148 18.03 2.43 0.65
CA ALA A 148 17.64 1.22 -0.05
C ALA A 148 16.11 1.06 -0.10
N PHE A 149 15.42 1.29 1.02
CA PHE A 149 13.96 1.29 1.07
C PHE A 149 13.36 2.45 0.27
N GLY A 150 13.94 3.65 0.36
CA GLY A 150 13.50 4.80 -0.43
C GLY A 150 13.62 4.56 -1.94
N PHE A 151 14.72 3.96 -2.39
CA PHE A 151 14.90 3.60 -3.80
C PHE A 151 13.85 2.57 -4.28
N ARG A 152 13.57 1.55 -3.45
CA ARG A 152 12.51 0.57 -3.74
C ARG A 152 11.13 1.23 -3.80
N SER A 153 10.81 2.08 -2.83
CA SER A 153 9.52 2.79 -2.79
C SER A 153 9.35 3.74 -3.98
N ALA A 154 10.43 4.38 -4.41
CA ALA A 154 10.41 5.20 -5.64
C ALA A 154 10.10 4.34 -6.88
N ALA A 155 10.65 3.13 -6.97
CA ALA A 155 10.34 2.20 -8.06
C ALA A 155 8.89 1.71 -8.01
N ASP A 156 8.34 1.41 -6.81
CA ASP A 156 6.92 1.08 -6.60
C ASP A 156 6.03 2.23 -7.15
N ASN A 157 6.29 3.46 -6.71
CA ASN A 157 5.52 4.64 -7.14
C ASN A 157 5.64 4.93 -8.65
N ALA A 158 6.83 4.73 -9.24
CA ALA A 158 7.02 4.85 -10.69
C ALA A 158 6.20 3.80 -11.46
N GLY A 159 6.14 2.56 -10.96
CA GLY A 159 5.28 1.53 -11.51
C GLY A 159 3.79 1.87 -11.39
N ALA A 160 3.39 2.37 -10.22
CA ALA A 160 2.02 2.80 -9.94
C ALA A 160 1.57 4.01 -10.78
N LEU A 161 2.50 4.85 -11.22
CA LEU A 161 2.22 5.93 -12.15
C LEU A 161 2.11 5.40 -13.60
N LEU A 162 3.08 4.58 -14.04
CA LEU A 162 3.16 4.15 -15.43
C LEU A 162 2.10 3.13 -15.81
N GLY A 163 1.70 2.23 -14.90
CA GLY A 163 0.66 1.23 -15.15
C GLY A 163 -0.64 1.84 -15.66
N PRO A 164 -1.26 2.78 -14.95
CA PRO A 164 -2.46 3.46 -15.38
C PRO A 164 -2.29 4.24 -16.69
N LEU A 165 -1.14 4.89 -16.90
CA LEU A 165 -0.87 5.63 -18.15
C LEU A 165 -0.78 4.70 -19.36
N ILE A 166 -0.15 3.52 -19.21
CA ILE A 166 -0.13 2.48 -20.26
C ILE A 166 -1.56 2.01 -20.54
N ALA A 167 -2.34 1.70 -19.49
CA ALA A 167 -3.74 1.28 -19.66
C ALA A 167 -4.58 2.35 -20.40
N PHE A 168 -4.41 3.62 -20.04
CA PHE A 168 -5.05 4.74 -20.73
C PHE A 168 -4.66 4.79 -22.21
N GLY A 169 -3.36 4.73 -22.52
CA GLY A 169 -2.86 4.75 -23.88
C GLY A 169 -3.45 3.62 -24.73
N LEU A 170 -3.52 2.39 -24.18
CA LEU A 170 -4.10 1.23 -24.88
C LEU A 170 -5.60 1.40 -25.17
N ILE A 171 -6.36 1.97 -24.23
CA ILE A 171 -7.80 2.20 -24.41
C ILE A 171 -8.05 3.37 -25.37
N ALA A 172 -7.37 4.51 -25.17
CA ALA A 172 -7.64 5.74 -25.88
C ALA A 172 -7.15 5.70 -27.34
N THR A 173 -5.95 5.12 -27.61
CA THR A 173 -5.34 5.15 -28.94
C THR A 173 -5.58 3.88 -29.74
N ARG A 174 -5.71 2.73 -29.08
CA ARG A 174 -5.89 1.42 -29.72
C ARG A 174 -7.30 0.87 -29.60
N HIS A 175 -8.21 1.59 -28.92
CA HIS A 175 -9.60 1.18 -28.66
C HIS A 175 -9.72 -0.22 -28.08
N MET A 176 -8.74 -0.61 -27.24
CA MET A 176 -8.70 -1.96 -26.67
C MET A 176 -9.79 -2.13 -25.60
N SER A 177 -10.36 -3.33 -25.55
CA SER A 177 -11.31 -3.70 -24.51
C SER A 177 -10.61 -3.82 -23.14
N LEU A 178 -11.37 -3.70 -22.05
CA LEU A 178 -10.84 -3.90 -20.68
C LEU A 178 -10.17 -5.26 -20.53
N ARG A 179 -10.76 -6.32 -21.11
CA ARG A 179 -10.20 -7.68 -21.09
C ARG A 179 -8.84 -7.76 -21.78
N SER A 180 -8.68 -7.08 -22.92
CA SER A 180 -7.41 -7.03 -23.66
C SER A 180 -6.32 -6.33 -22.85
N VAL A 181 -6.64 -5.22 -22.16
CA VAL A 181 -5.71 -4.52 -21.26
C VAL A 181 -5.28 -5.44 -20.11
N PHE A 182 -6.21 -6.18 -19.51
CA PHE A 182 -5.92 -7.13 -18.43
C PHE A 182 -5.00 -8.27 -18.88
N TRP A 183 -5.16 -8.76 -20.11
CA TRP A 183 -4.22 -9.72 -20.69
C TRP A 183 -2.82 -9.13 -20.88
N LEU A 184 -2.70 -7.91 -21.37
CA LEU A 184 -1.41 -7.24 -21.56
C LEU A 184 -0.66 -6.97 -20.23
N ALA A 185 -1.39 -6.84 -19.13
CA ALA A 185 -0.79 -6.73 -17.79
C ALA A 185 0.01 -7.99 -17.39
N ALA A 186 -0.17 -9.12 -18.10
CA ALA A 186 0.68 -10.29 -17.92
C ALA A 186 2.15 -10.04 -18.31
N ILE A 187 2.42 -9.14 -19.26
CA ILE A 187 3.77 -8.86 -19.74
C ILE A 187 4.64 -8.29 -18.61
N PRO A 188 4.32 -7.15 -18.00
CA PRO A 188 5.09 -6.66 -16.86
C PRO A 188 5.05 -7.62 -15.67
N GLY A 189 3.97 -8.37 -15.45
CA GLY A 189 3.91 -9.43 -14.44
C GLY A 189 4.96 -10.53 -14.67
N ALA A 190 5.10 -11.00 -15.90
CA ALA A 190 6.13 -11.98 -16.28
C ALA A 190 7.55 -11.42 -16.09
N LEU A 191 7.79 -10.16 -16.49
CA LEU A 191 9.08 -9.50 -16.28
C LEU A 191 9.43 -9.39 -14.78
N ALA A 192 8.44 -9.12 -13.91
CA ALA A 192 8.65 -9.13 -12.47
C ALA A 192 9.12 -10.52 -11.97
N VAL A 193 8.45 -11.59 -12.41
CA VAL A 193 8.81 -12.98 -12.04
C VAL A 193 10.19 -13.35 -12.52
N LEU A 194 10.50 -13.08 -13.79
CA LEU A 194 11.83 -13.35 -14.36
C LEU A 194 12.92 -12.59 -13.61
N THR A 195 12.67 -11.30 -13.30
CA THR A 195 13.61 -10.49 -12.51
C THR A 195 13.77 -11.05 -11.09
N ALA A 196 12.70 -11.55 -10.47
CA ALA A 196 12.79 -12.20 -9.15
C ALA A 196 13.62 -13.50 -9.20
N ILE A 197 13.43 -14.32 -10.21
CA ILE A 197 14.14 -15.61 -10.38
C ILE A 197 15.65 -15.38 -10.64
N PHE A 198 15.98 -14.53 -11.60
CA PHE A 198 17.35 -14.37 -12.09
C PHE A 198 18.12 -13.23 -11.43
N GLY A 199 17.42 -12.15 -11.01
CA GLY A 199 18.02 -10.96 -10.43
C GLY A 199 18.29 -11.09 -8.94
N VAL A 200 17.35 -11.65 -8.18
CA VAL A 200 17.41 -11.73 -6.71
C VAL A 200 18.32 -12.90 -6.29
N ARG A 201 19.20 -12.65 -5.34
CA ARG A 201 20.08 -13.64 -4.74
C ARG A 201 19.76 -13.82 -3.25
N GLU A 202 19.83 -15.05 -2.78
CA GLU A 202 19.76 -15.32 -1.33
C GLU A 202 20.98 -14.70 -0.64
N VAL A 203 20.76 -14.09 0.53
CA VAL A 203 21.84 -13.58 1.37
C VAL A 203 22.07 -14.60 2.48
N ALA A 204 23.26 -15.19 2.50
CA ALA A 204 23.63 -16.10 3.58
C ALA A 204 23.65 -15.30 4.91
N LYS A 205 22.86 -15.73 5.88
CA LYS A 205 22.93 -15.16 7.24
C LYS A 205 24.29 -15.57 7.85
N HIS A 206 25.12 -14.58 8.16
CA HIS A 206 26.19 -14.77 9.11
C HIS A 206 25.54 -15.10 10.47
N SER A 207 25.90 -16.23 11.04
CA SER A 207 25.29 -16.86 12.24
C SER A 207 25.42 -16.11 13.57
N ALA A 208 25.65 -14.82 13.58
CA ALA A 208 26.04 -14.04 14.76
C ALA A 208 25.04 -12.95 15.19
N MET A 209 23.76 -13.02 14.84
CA MET A 209 22.79 -12.09 15.45
C MET A 209 21.72 -12.85 16.22
N GLN A 210 21.81 -12.67 17.53
CA GLN A 210 20.95 -13.17 18.59
C GLN A 210 19.51 -13.40 18.17
N LYS A 211 19.03 -14.61 18.46
CA LYS A 211 17.62 -15.01 18.44
C LYS A 211 16.81 -14.18 19.44
N THR A 212 16.49 -12.94 19.13
CA THR A 212 15.38 -12.28 19.78
C THR A 212 14.12 -12.78 19.06
N GLN A 213 13.59 -13.89 19.54
CA GLN A 213 12.28 -14.38 19.07
C GLN A 213 11.26 -13.29 19.39
N PRO A 214 10.47 -12.83 18.41
CA PRO A 214 9.32 -11.97 18.68
C PRO A 214 8.28 -12.82 19.39
N THR A 215 8.34 -12.85 20.71
CA THR A 215 7.33 -13.49 21.52
C THR A 215 6.09 -12.59 21.55
N LEU A 216 4.94 -13.11 21.13
CA LEU A 216 3.62 -12.47 21.27
C LEU A 216 3.33 -11.98 22.71
N HIS A 217 4.04 -12.51 23.71
CA HIS A 217 3.99 -12.09 25.13
C HIS A 217 4.49 -10.64 25.38
N GLY A 218 5.14 -9.99 24.40
CA GLY A 218 5.57 -8.59 24.50
C GLY A 218 4.46 -7.55 24.39
N ALA A 219 3.26 -7.94 23.94
CA ALA A 219 2.13 -7.02 23.67
C ALA A 219 1.69 -6.22 24.91
N LYS A 220 1.63 -6.85 26.09
CA LYS A 220 1.20 -6.19 27.35
C LYS A 220 2.07 -5.00 27.82
N ARG A 221 3.27 -4.81 27.25
CA ARG A 221 4.22 -3.76 27.68
C ARG A 221 4.34 -2.58 26.71
N MET A 222 3.44 -2.43 25.72
CA MET A 222 3.49 -1.30 24.76
C MET A 222 2.85 -0.02 25.28
N GLY A 223 2.24 -0.06 26.45
CA GLY A 223 1.59 1.10 27.07
C GLY A 223 0.17 1.39 26.57
N ALA A 224 -0.64 2.00 27.45
CA ALA A 224 -2.05 2.30 27.15
C ALA A 224 -2.20 3.25 25.96
N THR A 225 -1.32 4.23 25.81
CA THR A 225 -1.33 5.21 24.71
C THR A 225 -1.27 4.53 23.34
N PHE A 226 -0.41 3.52 23.18
CA PHE A 226 -0.32 2.75 21.92
C PHE A 226 -1.63 2.02 21.62
N TRP A 227 -2.20 1.32 22.60
CA TRP A 227 -3.45 0.56 22.39
C TRP A 227 -4.64 1.46 22.10
N THR A 228 -4.74 2.60 22.82
CA THR A 228 -5.77 3.60 22.52
C THR A 228 -5.62 4.17 21.12
N PHE A 229 -4.40 4.51 20.72
CA PHE A 229 -4.12 4.96 19.35
C PHE A 229 -4.53 3.90 18.32
N LEU A 230 -4.20 2.63 18.56
CA LEU A 230 -4.56 1.52 17.68
C LEU A 230 -6.08 1.37 17.52
N VAL A 231 -6.84 1.51 18.61
CA VAL A 231 -8.31 1.51 18.58
C VAL A 231 -8.83 2.69 17.76
N ILE A 232 -8.26 3.88 17.94
CA ILE A 232 -8.67 5.08 17.19
C ILE A 232 -8.38 4.89 15.68
N VAL A 233 -7.21 4.34 15.31
CA VAL A 233 -6.87 4.00 13.92
C VAL A 233 -7.85 2.95 13.37
N PHE A 234 -8.21 1.95 14.15
CA PHE A 234 -9.20 0.95 13.75
C PHE A 234 -10.57 1.59 13.48
N VAL A 235 -11.04 2.50 14.34
CA VAL A 235 -12.28 3.26 14.12
C VAL A 235 -12.19 4.08 12.83
N PHE A 236 -11.08 4.78 12.61
CA PHE A 236 -10.86 5.50 11.34
C PHE A 236 -10.91 4.56 10.14
N THR A 237 -10.28 3.40 10.24
CA THR A 237 -10.27 2.39 9.17
C THR A 237 -11.69 1.91 8.82
N LEU A 238 -12.60 1.80 9.79
CA LEU A 238 -14.00 1.45 9.51
C LEU A 238 -14.72 2.50 8.64
N GLY A 239 -14.30 3.77 8.71
CA GLY A 239 -14.78 4.83 7.81
C GLY A 239 -13.98 4.95 6.51
N ASN A 240 -12.80 4.32 6.42
CA ASN A 240 -11.92 4.39 5.26
C ASN A 240 -12.10 3.16 4.37
N SER A 241 -13.11 3.24 3.50
CA SER A 241 -13.41 2.18 2.53
C SER A 241 -12.38 2.13 1.40
N THR A 242 -12.49 1.11 0.54
CA THR A 242 -11.61 1.00 -0.65
C THR A 242 -11.77 2.17 -1.62
N ASP A 243 -10.67 2.66 -2.17
CA ASP A 243 -10.62 3.73 -3.18
C ASP A 243 -11.38 3.37 -4.48
N ALA A 244 -11.75 2.09 -4.67
CA ALA A 244 -12.60 1.63 -5.76
C ALA A 244 -13.95 2.39 -5.82
N PHE A 245 -14.50 2.76 -4.68
CA PHE A 245 -15.74 3.53 -4.60
C PHE A 245 -15.59 4.98 -5.07
N LEU A 246 -14.42 5.58 -4.89
CA LEU A 246 -14.10 6.90 -5.44
C LEU A 246 -14.13 6.87 -6.97
N LEU A 247 -13.55 5.84 -7.58
CA LEU A 247 -13.58 5.65 -9.04
C LEU A 247 -15.01 5.44 -9.55
N LEU A 248 -15.83 4.65 -8.84
CA LEU A 248 -17.25 4.48 -9.19
C LEU A 248 -18.01 5.80 -9.09
N ARG A 249 -17.76 6.60 -8.04
CA ARG A 249 -18.39 7.92 -7.91
C ARG A 249 -17.95 8.87 -9.02
N ALA A 250 -16.67 8.90 -9.37
CA ALA A 250 -16.16 9.69 -10.47
C ALA A 250 -16.90 9.37 -11.81
N ARG A 251 -17.17 8.07 -12.04
CA ARG A 251 -17.97 7.66 -13.20
C ARG A 251 -19.41 8.19 -13.15
N GLN A 252 -20.09 8.11 -11.99
CA GLN A 252 -21.44 8.67 -11.82
C GLN A 252 -21.46 10.18 -12.09
N LEU A 253 -20.35 10.88 -11.81
CA LEU A 253 -20.15 12.31 -12.07
C LEU A 253 -19.81 12.62 -13.54
N GLY A 254 -19.73 11.62 -14.42
CA GLY A 254 -19.49 11.80 -15.85
C GLY A 254 -18.03 11.60 -16.28
N VAL A 255 -17.12 11.17 -15.42
CA VAL A 255 -15.75 10.81 -15.84
C VAL A 255 -15.81 9.52 -16.65
N SER A 256 -15.28 9.56 -17.89
CA SER A 256 -15.27 8.37 -18.76
C SER A 256 -14.35 7.28 -18.20
N VAL A 257 -14.68 6.01 -18.49
CA VAL A 257 -13.88 4.86 -18.06
C VAL A 257 -12.44 4.94 -18.57
N ALA A 258 -12.24 5.48 -19.78
CA ALA A 258 -10.91 5.66 -20.35
C ALA A 258 -10.04 6.64 -19.58
N LEU A 259 -10.63 7.62 -18.87
CA LEU A 259 -9.92 8.60 -18.04
C LEU A 259 -9.67 8.14 -16.61
N ALA A 260 -10.28 7.03 -16.17
CA ALA A 260 -10.06 6.50 -14.81
C ALA A 260 -8.57 6.23 -14.48
N PRO A 261 -7.75 5.67 -15.40
CA PRO A 261 -6.33 5.51 -15.15
C PRO A 261 -5.59 6.84 -14.95
N ILE A 262 -5.98 7.90 -15.66
CA ILE A 262 -5.38 9.24 -15.50
C ILE A 262 -5.77 9.85 -14.14
N LEU A 263 -7.04 9.69 -13.77
CA LEU A 263 -7.52 10.14 -12.45
C LEU A 263 -6.77 9.42 -11.31
N TRP A 264 -6.50 8.14 -11.47
CA TRP A 264 -5.71 7.34 -10.54
C TRP A 264 -4.23 7.76 -10.51
N ALA A 265 -3.64 8.05 -11.67
CA ALA A 265 -2.29 8.59 -11.78
C ALA A 265 -2.17 9.96 -11.10
N LEU A 266 -3.18 10.84 -11.25
CA LEU A 266 -3.25 12.12 -10.55
C LEU A 266 -3.22 11.93 -9.03
N LEU A 267 -4.04 11.02 -8.49
CA LEU A 267 -4.04 10.71 -7.06
C LEU A 267 -2.65 10.28 -6.58
N ASN A 268 -2.03 9.30 -7.25
CA ASN A 268 -0.72 8.79 -6.87
C ASN A 268 0.39 9.84 -7.04
N GLY A 269 0.28 10.70 -8.04
CA GLY A 269 1.20 11.84 -8.24
C GLY A 269 1.13 12.85 -7.08
N VAL A 270 -0.09 13.27 -6.71
CA VAL A 270 -0.29 14.20 -5.59
C VAL A 270 0.12 13.56 -4.27
N LYS A 271 -0.23 12.30 -4.04
CA LYS A 271 0.19 11.51 -2.88
C LYS A 271 1.73 11.51 -2.75
N SER A 272 2.44 11.21 -3.82
CA SER A 272 3.91 11.18 -3.83
C SER A 272 4.53 12.54 -3.53
N ILE A 273 4.00 13.61 -4.12
CA ILE A 273 4.49 14.98 -3.92
C ILE A 273 4.18 15.47 -2.50
N SER A 274 3.01 15.13 -1.94
CA SER A 274 2.57 15.60 -0.63
C SER A 274 3.24 14.87 0.54
N ASN A 275 3.81 13.68 0.34
CA ASN A 275 4.45 12.90 1.40
C ASN A 275 5.66 13.60 2.02
N ILE A 276 6.49 14.28 1.24
CA ILE A 276 7.68 14.99 1.75
C ILE A 276 7.28 16.20 2.62
N PRO A 277 6.47 17.15 2.12
CA PRO A 277 6.03 18.29 2.95
C PRO A 277 5.15 17.86 4.13
N GLY A 278 4.32 16.83 3.99
CA GLY A 278 3.51 16.30 5.09
C GLY A 278 4.35 15.72 6.22
N GLY A 279 5.40 14.96 5.89
CA GLY A 279 6.39 14.50 6.86
C GLY A 279 7.11 15.65 7.57
N ALA A 280 7.57 16.66 6.83
CA ALA A 280 8.21 17.84 7.40
C ALA A 280 7.26 18.66 8.29
N LEU A 281 5.98 18.77 7.91
CA LEU A 281 4.95 19.41 8.73
C LEU A 281 4.75 18.64 10.03
N SER A 282 4.67 17.32 9.96
CA SER A 282 4.54 16.43 11.13
C SER A 282 5.73 16.60 12.11
N ASP A 283 6.93 16.83 11.59
CA ASP A 283 8.11 17.11 12.42
C ASP A 283 8.05 18.49 13.10
N ARG A 284 7.44 19.49 12.47
CA ARG A 284 7.35 20.86 12.96
C ARG A 284 6.21 21.09 13.96
N ILE A 285 4.98 20.71 13.60
CA ILE A 285 3.78 20.97 14.41
C ILE A 285 3.41 19.79 15.31
N GLY A 286 4.11 18.64 15.14
CA GLY A 286 3.88 17.40 15.89
C GLY A 286 3.00 16.39 15.13
N ARG A 287 3.15 15.11 15.51
CA ARG A 287 2.47 13.97 14.85
C ARG A 287 0.95 14.08 14.93
N ARG A 288 0.43 14.32 16.13
CA ARG A 288 -0.99 14.34 16.41
C ARG A 288 -1.76 15.45 15.67
N PRO A 289 -1.34 16.73 15.69
CA PRO A 289 -2.00 17.77 14.90
C PRO A 289 -2.01 17.49 13.40
N THR A 290 -0.91 16.95 12.87
CA THR A 290 -0.80 16.60 11.45
C THR A 290 -1.77 15.48 11.06
N LEU A 291 -1.91 14.43 11.90
CA LEU A 291 -2.87 13.36 11.69
C LEU A 291 -4.31 13.86 11.73
N ILE A 292 -4.65 14.72 12.71
CA ILE A 292 -5.97 15.32 12.80
C ILE A 292 -6.27 16.13 11.54
N ALA A 293 -5.32 16.95 11.08
CA ALA A 293 -5.46 17.71 9.85
C ALA A 293 -5.69 16.78 8.64
N GLY A 294 -4.93 15.69 8.52
CA GLY A 294 -5.12 14.69 7.47
C GLY A 294 -6.50 14.04 7.51
N TRP A 295 -6.99 13.61 8.67
CA TRP A 295 -8.31 13.01 8.82
C TRP A 295 -9.45 14.01 8.58
N LEU A 296 -9.25 15.29 8.90
CA LEU A 296 -10.19 16.33 8.53
C LEU A 296 -10.20 16.60 7.01
N VAL A 297 -9.04 16.58 6.35
CA VAL A 297 -8.98 16.65 4.88
C VAL A 297 -9.75 15.48 4.27
N TYR A 298 -9.55 14.24 4.78
CA TYR A 298 -10.35 13.10 4.37
C TYR A 298 -11.85 13.34 4.53
N ALA A 299 -12.29 13.79 5.72
CA ALA A 299 -13.69 14.04 6.01
C ALA A 299 -14.30 15.09 5.06
N VAL A 300 -13.58 16.19 4.80
CA VAL A 300 -14.01 17.24 3.86
C VAL A 300 -14.10 16.69 2.42
N VAL A 301 -13.11 15.93 1.97
CA VAL A 301 -13.11 15.33 0.63
C VAL A 301 -14.30 14.39 0.46
N TYR A 302 -14.55 13.51 1.44
CA TYR A 302 -15.69 12.57 1.38
C TYR A 302 -17.04 13.30 1.47
N PHE A 303 -17.15 14.32 2.32
CA PHE A 303 -18.32 15.19 2.34
C PHE A 303 -18.56 15.86 0.99
N LEU A 304 -17.52 16.40 0.36
CA LEU A 304 -17.65 17.03 -0.96
C LEU A 304 -17.95 16.01 -2.08
N PHE A 305 -17.45 14.78 -1.97
CA PHE A 305 -17.85 13.70 -2.89
C PHE A 305 -19.34 13.36 -2.78
N SER A 306 -19.93 13.46 -1.57
CA SER A 306 -21.36 13.26 -1.39
C SER A 306 -22.17 14.32 -2.16
N ARG A 307 -21.70 15.57 -2.20
CA ARG A 307 -22.36 16.72 -2.84
C ARG A 307 -21.93 16.96 -4.28
N ALA A 308 -20.96 16.22 -4.81
CA ALA A 308 -20.42 16.41 -6.14
C ALA A 308 -21.47 16.11 -7.22
N THR A 309 -21.55 16.97 -8.24
CA THR A 309 -22.54 16.89 -9.33
C THR A 309 -21.92 16.90 -10.74
N ALA A 310 -20.62 17.21 -10.86
CA ALA A 310 -19.96 17.35 -12.16
C ALA A 310 -18.61 16.62 -12.19
N ALA A 311 -18.17 16.23 -13.39
CA ALA A 311 -16.93 15.49 -13.59
C ALA A 311 -15.68 16.21 -13.05
N TRP A 312 -15.60 17.55 -13.20
CA TRP A 312 -14.45 18.31 -12.71
C TRP A 312 -14.31 18.27 -11.18
N HIS A 313 -15.42 18.09 -10.43
CA HIS A 313 -15.38 17.86 -8.98
C HIS A 313 -14.56 16.61 -8.66
N ALA A 314 -14.72 15.52 -9.42
CA ALA A 314 -13.95 14.30 -9.20
C ALA A 314 -12.44 14.56 -9.33
N TRP A 315 -12.00 15.31 -10.36
CA TRP A 315 -10.59 15.64 -10.57
C TRP A 315 -10.01 16.44 -9.40
N ALA A 316 -10.70 17.50 -8.97
CA ALA A 316 -10.28 18.31 -7.84
C ALA A 316 -10.22 17.51 -6.53
N LEU A 317 -11.23 16.66 -6.30
CA LEU A 317 -11.33 15.88 -5.07
C LEU A 317 -10.33 14.72 -5.02
N PHE A 318 -9.98 14.09 -6.15
CA PHE A 318 -8.89 13.12 -6.21
C PHE A 318 -7.54 13.77 -5.89
N ALA A 319 -7.29 14.97 -6.41
CA ALA A 319 -6.09 15.72 -6.05
C ALA A 319 -6.06 16.08 -4.56
N ALA A 320 -7.17 16.58 -4.00
CA ALA A 320 -7.27 16.88 -2.57
C ALA A 320 -7.11 15.63 -1.70
N TYR A 321 -7.65 14.49 -2.14
CA TYR A 321 -7.51 13.21 -1.45
C TYR A 321 -6.05 12.73 -1.38
N GLY A 322 -5.25 13.01 -2.40
CA GLY A 322 -3.80 12.75 -2.38
C GLY A 322 -3.07 13.45 -1.22
N ILE A 323 -3.52 14.64 -0.82
CA ILE A 323 -2.96 15.40 0.31
C ILE A 323 -3.19 14.69 1.65
N PHE A 324 -4.35 14.04 1.83
CA PHE A 324 -4.64 13.24 3.02
C PHE A 324 -3.53 12.20 3.27
N PHE A 325 -3.12 11.44 2.26
CA PHE A 325 -2.04 10.45 2.40
C PHE A 325 -0.71 11.10 2.81
N GLY A 326 -0.38 12.23 2.20
CA GLY A 326 0.83 12.97 2.56
C GLY A 326 0.88 13.38 4.03
N LEU A 327 -0.26 13.77 4.60
CA LEU A 327 -0.36 14.17 6.00
C LEU A 327 -0.38 12.98 6.97
N THR A 328 -0.87 11.81 6.56
CA THR A 328 -1.15 10.71 7.48
C THR A 328 -0.11 9.60 7.44
N GLU A 329 0.33 9.11 6.28
CA GLU A 329 1.19 7.91 6.16
C GLU A 329 2.47 7.99 7.00
N GLY A 330 3.21 9.09 6.89
CA GLY A 330 4.45 9.29 7.65
C GLY A 330 4.19 9.57 9.13
N ALA A 331 3.17 10.37 9.43
CA ALA A 331 2.84 10.80 10.79
C ALA A 331 2.33 9.64 11.67
N GLU A 332 1.54 8.71 11.12
CA GLU A 332 1.05 7.51 11.83
C GLU A 332 2.21 6.62 12.25
N LEU A 333 3.11 6.29 11.32
CA LEU A 333 4.27 5.46 11.61
C LEU A 333 5.23 6.15 12.59
N ALA A 334 5.42 7.46 12.46
CA ALA A 334 6.25 8.23 13.38
C ALA A 334 5.65 8.27 14.79
N LEU A 335 4.32 8.44 14.91
CA LEU A 335 3.64 8.43 16.21
C LEU A 335 3.81 7.08 16.93
N ILE A 336 3.70 5.97 16.21
CA ILE A 336 3.98 4.63 16.77
C ILE A 336 5.41 4.55 17.28
N ALA A 337 6.39 5.04 16.49
CA ALA A 337 7.79 5.04 16.90
C ALA A 337 8.06 5.91 18.13
N ASP A 338 7.27 6.98 18.34
CA ASP A 338 7.42 7.90 19.47
C ASP A 338 6.79 7.35 20.77
N VAL A 339 5.70 6.55 20.67
CA VAL A 339 4.99 6.03 21.85
C VAL A 339 5.41 4.61 22.27
N VAL A 340 6.22 3.91 21.45
CA VAL A 340 6.63 2.53 21.71
C VAL A 340 8.16 2.44 21.84
N PRO A 341 8.70 1.67 22.83
CA PRO A 341 10.13 1.44 22.98
C PRO A 341 10.77 0.89 21.70
N LYS A 342 12.03 1.28 21.41
CA LYS A 342 12.75 0.93 20.17
C LYS A 342 12.75 -0.58 19.88
N GLU A 343 12.90 -1.40 20.93
CA GLU A 343 12.99 -2.86 20.86
C GLU A 343 11.66 -3.52 20.45
N ARG A 344 10.57 -2.77 20.44
CA ARG A 344 9.19 -3.27 20.18
C ARG A 344 8.52 -2.64 18.97
N ARG A 345 9.19 -1.77 18.26
CA ARG A 345 8.64 -1.08 17.10
C ARG A 345 8.17 -2.04 16.01
N GLY A 346 8.93 -3.12 15.74
CA GLY A 346 8.55 -4.11 14.75
C GLY A 346 7.21 -4.79 15.05
N ILE A 347 7.01 -5.23 16.30
CA ILE A 347 5.74 -5.83 16.75
C ILE A 347 4.61 -4.79 16.75
N ALA A 348 4.90 -3.54 17.15
CA ALA A 348 3.90 -2.47 17.14
C ALA A 348 3.41 -2.13 15.72
N TYR A 349 4.31 -2.06 14.74
CA TYR A 349 3.92 -1.94 13.33
C TYR A 349 3.11 -3.15 12.85
N GLY A 350 3.46 -4.36 13.29
CA GLY A 350 2.67 -5.55 13.00
C GLY A 350 1.23 -5.45 13.48
N TRP A 351 1.00 -5.01 14.72
CA TRP A 351 -0.33 -4.76 15.27
C TRP A 351 -1.08 -3.64 14.54
N TYR A 352 -0.38 -2.57 14.18
CA TYR A 352 -0.96 -1.47 13.41
C TYR A 352 -1.47 -1.94 12.03
N TYR A 353 -0.65 -2.64 11.27
CA TYR A 353 -1.07 -3.17 9.97
C TYR A 353 -2.15 -4.25 10.09
N LEU A 354 -2.14 -5.03 11.17
CA LEU A 354 -3.19 -6.00 11.45
C LEU A 354 -4.52 -5.31 11.73
N ALA A 355 -4.53 -4.24 12.53
CA ALA A 355 -5.74 -3.47 12.82
C ALA A 355 -6.36 -2.89 11.55
N ILE A 356 -5.54 -2.27 10.69
CA ILE A 356 -5.99 -1.77 9.38
C ILE A 356 -6.53 -2.94 8.52
N GLY A 357 -5.79 -4.04 8.43
CA GLY A 357 -6.17 -5.16 7.58
C GLY A 357 -7.47 -5.86 8.01
N ILE A 358 -7.69 -6.03 9.32
CA ILE A 358 -8.95 -6.57 9.85
C ILE A 358 -10.09 -5.57 9.64
N GLY A 359 -9.83 -4.27 9.77
CA GLY A 359 -10.83 -3.22 9.55
C GLY A 359 -11.21 -3.04 8.08
N ALA A 360 -10.35 -3.39 7.14
CA ALA A 360 -10.55 -3.14 5.70
C ALA A 360 -11.78 -3.85 5.13
N LEU A 361 -12.02 -5.11 5.53
CA LEU A 361 -13.19 -5.87 5.07
C LEU A 361 -14.51 -5.25 5.57
N PRO A 362 -14.74 -5.07 6.89
CA PRO A 362 -15.97 -4.44 7.37
C PRO A 362 -16.14 -3.00 6.83
N ALA A 363 -15.07 -2.21 6.73
CA ALA A 363 -15.14 -0.87 6.16
C ALA A 363 -15.70 -0.87 4.74
N SER A 364 -15.10 -1.67 3.86
CA SER A 364 -15.50 -1.74 2.45
C SER A 364 -16.86 -2.40 2.26
N LEU A 365 -17.18 -3.40 3.08
CA LEU A 365 -18.48 -4.05 3.05
C LEU A 365 -19.60 -3.11 3.51
N LEU A 366 -19.42 -2.41 4.63
CA LEU A 366 -20.40 -1.45 5.16
C LEU A 366 -20.64 -0.32 4.16
N PHE A 367 -19.60 0.27 3.62
CA PHE A 367 -19.71 1.32 2.63
C PHE A 367 -20.49 0.84 1.39
N GLY A 368 -20.13 -0.33 0.84
CA GLY A 368 -20.81 -0.89 -0.31
C GLY A 368 -22.26 -1.26 -0.05
N LEU A 369 -22.60 -1.75 1.16
CA LEU A 369 -23.97 -2.05 1.58
C LEU A 369 -24.81 -0.77 1.75
N ILE A 370 -24.24 0.28 2.36
CA ILE A 370 -24.92 1.57 2.50
C ILE A 370 -25.18 2.14 1.11
N TRP A 371 -24.19 2.12 0.21
CA TRP A 371 -24.35 2.57 -1.18
C TRP A 371 -25.45 1.81 -1.92
N LYS A 372 -25.50 0.48 -1.74
CA LYS A 372 -26.53 -0.36 -2.39
C LYS A 372 -27.93 -0.11 -1.85
N ARG A 373 -28.06 0.04 -0.50
CA ARG A 373 -29.38 0.12 0.17
C ARG A 373 -29.98 1.52 0.13
N PHE A 374 -29.15 2.53 0.18
CA PHE A 374 -29.53 3.94 0.14
C PHE A 374 -29.01 4.58 -1.15
N ASP A 375 -27.84 5.20 -1.09
CA ASP A 375 -27.18 5.85 -2.22
C ASP A 375 -25.70 6.13 -1.95
N ALA A 376 -25.01 6.66 -2.97
CA ALA A 376 -23.62 7.07 -2.85
C ALA A 376 -23.44 8.22 -1.85
N GLU A 377 -24.36 9.20 -1.83
CA GLU A 377 -24.30 10.35 -0.95
C GLU A 377 -24.23 9.91 0.51
N THR A 378 -25.16 9.05 0.95
CA THR A 378 -25.22 8.52 2.32
C THR A 378 -23.96 7.73 2.68
N ALA A 379 -23.42 6.94 1.75
CA ALA A 379 -22.20 6.17 1.98
C ALA A 379 -20.99 7.10 2.21
N PHE A 380 -20.82 8.14 1.40
CA PHE A 380 -19.76 9.12 1.59
C PHE A 380 -19.92 9.94 2.86
N LEU A 381 -21.15 10.36 3.20
CA LEU A 381 -21.44 11.08 4.46
C LEU A 381 -21.11 10.23 5.69
N SER A 382 -21.47 8.94 5.68
CA SER A 382 -21.16 8.05 6.81
C SER A 382 -19.65 7.93 7.03
N SER A 383 -18.85 7.77 5.98
CA SER A 383 -17.39 7.75 6.08
C SER A 383 -16.80 9.06 6.58
N ALA A 384 -17.30 10.20 6.10
CA ALA A 384 -16.90 11.52 6.61
C ALA A 384 -17.18 11.67 8.10
N ALA A 385 -18.36 11.23 8.57
CA ALA A 385 -18.74 11.26 9.98
C ALA A 385 -17.82 10.40 10.86
N VAL A 386 -17.48 9.19 10.42
CA VAL A 386 -16.54 8.29 11.13
C VAL A 386 -15.14 8.91 11.19
N SER A 387 -14.68 9.57 10.11
CA SER A 387 -13.40 10.27 10.11
C SER A 387 -13.36 11.42 11.11
N ILE A 388 -14.42 12.24 11.19
CA ILE A 388 -14.54 13.31 12.18
C ILE A 388 -14.53 12.74 13.59
N LEU A 389 -15.30 11.68 13.85
CA LEU A 389 -15.30 10.99 15.15
C LEU A 389 -13.88 10.54 15.54
N SER A 390 -13.15 9.94 14.60
CA SER A 390 -11.78 9.49 14.83
C SER A 390 -10.83 10.65 15.13
N ALA A 391 -10.97 11.77 14.43
CA ALA A 391 -10.21 12.99 14.70
C ALA A 391 -10.50 13.55 16.12
N LEU A 392 -11.76 13.55 16.54
CA LEU A 392 -12.17 13.95 17.89
C LEU A 392 -11.63 12.99 18.96
N LEU A 393 -11.66 11.68 18.73
CA LEU A 393 -11.06 10.70 19.63
C LEU A 393 -9.55 10.92 19.75
N LEU A 394 -8.87 11.21 18.64
CA LEU A 394 -7.44 11.48 18.62
C LEU A 394 -7.11 12.80 19.36
N LEU A 395 -7.97 13.81 19.32
CA LEU A 395 -7.85 15.03 20.11
C LEU A 395 -7.81 14.78 21.63
N ASN A 396 -8.46 13.71 22.10
CA ASN A 396 -8.50 13.36 23.52
C ASN A 396 -7.37 12.41 23.94
N LEU A 397 -6.58 11.88 23.00
CA LEU A 397 -5.46 10.99 23.30
C LEU A 397 -4.35 11.77 24.02
N LYS A 398 -4.06 11.43 25.27
CA LYS A 398 -2.95 12.00 26.04
C LYS A 398 -1.65 11.32 25.62
N ILE A 399 -0.81 11.99 24.85
CA ILE A 399 0.54 11.55 24.54
C ILE A 399 1.45 12.18 25.59
N LYS A 400 1.97 11.37 26.52
CA LYS A 400 3.01 11.84 27.42
C LYS A 400 4.25 12.14 26.58
N LYS A 401 4.76 13.35 26.67
CA LYS A 401 6.04 13.76 26.09
C LYS A 401 7.19 13.04 26.80
#